data_6818fd1a7b5b8d0f4ca14a9e2decb34d
#
_entry.id   6818fd1a7b5b8d0f4ca14a9e2decb34d
#
_cell.length_a   1.000
_cell.length_b   1.000
_cell.length_c   1.000
_cell.angle_alpha   90.00
_cell.angle_beta   90.00
_cell.angle_gamma   90.00
#
_symmetry.space_group_name_H-M   'P 1'
#
loop_
_entity.id
_entity.type
_entity.pdbx_description
1 polymer ?
#
loop_
_entity_poly.entity_id
_entity_poly.type
_entity_poly.pdbx_seq_one_letter_code
_entity_poly.pdbx_strand_id
1 'polypeptide(L)'
;MRFDLSNRTEFARRVLTFLAADGDASHKGAELAEIAGTTRHYLPQVMRPLVASGWVESEPGPTGGYRLTPVARSASLWDLVSIMERTVDDGRCVLTGEWCNDDRSCSVHRAWKKARATLQAELTREHAIV
;
A
#
# COMPACT_ATOMS: atom_id res chain seq x y z
N MET A 1 -16.64 -1.64 -5.67
CA MET A 1 -15.49 -1.84 -4.79
C MET A 1 -14.89 -3.22 -5.02
N ARG A 2 -13.58 -3.30 -4.99
CA ARG A 2 -12.83 -4.54 -5.11
C ARG A 2 -12.14 -4.86 -3.79
N PHE A 3 -11.98 -6.15 -3.51
CA PHE A 3 -11.17 -6.62 -2.38
C PHE A 3 -9.74 -6.96 -2.79
N ASP A 4 -9.44 -6.94 -4.07
CA ASP A 4 -8.10 -7.18 -4.57
C ASP A 4 -7.27 -5.89 -4.51
N LEU A 5 -6.08 -6.00 -3.98
CA LEU A 5 -5.11 -4.90 -4.02
C LEU A 5 -4.29 -4.99 -5.31
N SER A 6 -3.78 -3.87 -5.76
CA SER A 6 -2.95 -3.83 -6.95
C SER A 6 -1.60 -4.53 -6.71
N ASN A 7 -0.99 -5.03 -7.77
CA ASN A 7 0.37 -5.58 -7.70
C ASN A 7 1.36 -4.55 -7.15
N ARG A 8 1.12 -3.28 -7.41
CA ARG A 8 1.95 -2.18 -6.91
C ARG A 8 2.01 -2.17 -5.38
N THR A 9 0.90 -2.41 -4.70
CA THR A 9 0.84 -2.48 -3.24
C THR A 9 1.65 -3.68 -2.72
N GLU A 10 1.55 -4.83 -3.37
CA GLU A 10 2.33 -6.02 -2.99
C GLU A 10 3.83 -5.81 -3.25
N PHE A 11 4.20 -5.18 -4.35
CA PHE A 11 5.58 -4.82 -4.62
C PHE A 11 6.13 -3.89 -3.53
N ALA A 12 5.36 -2.88 -3.14
CA ALA A 12 5.74 -1.96 -2.07
C ALA A 12 5.95 -2.71 -0.75
N ARG A 13 5.06 -3.62 -0.41
CA ARG A 13 5.16 -4.41 0.82
C ARG A 13 6.45 -5.25 0.85
N ARG A 14 6.79 -5.89 -0.26
CA ARG A 14 8.04 -6.67 -0.37
C ARG A 14 9.28 -5.80 -0.21
N VAL A 15 9.29 -4.65 -0.85
CA VAL A 15 10.39 -3.68 -0.74
C VAL A 15 10.55 -3.21 0.70
N LEU A 16 9.46 -2.81 1.34
CA LEU A 16 9.50 -2.32 2.73
C LEU A 16 10.02 -3.39 3.68
N THR A 17 9.57 -4.62 3.54
CA THR A 17 10.01 -5.74 4.37
C THR A 17 11.52 -6.01 4.19
N PHE A 18 11.99 -5.97 2.96
CA PHE A 18 13.41 -6.12 2.64
C PHE A 18 14.24 -4.99 3.24
N LEU A 19 13.84 -3.74 3.06
CA LEU A 19 14.54 -2.59 3.62
C LEU A 19 14.58 -2.63 5.14
N ALA A 20 13.49 -3.05 5.77
CA ALA A 20 13.40 -3.14 7.23
C ALA A 20 14.36 -4.19 7.81
N ALA A 21 14.63 -5.26 7.08
CA ALA A 21 15.54 -6.32 7.52
C ALA A 21 17.00 -5.88 7.53
N ASP A 22 17.36 -4.87 6.74
CA ASP A 22 18.74 -4.39 6.59
C ASP A 22 19.00 -3.06 7.29
N GLY A 23 18.19 -2.71 8.27
CA GLY A 23 18.38 -1.51 9.10
C GLY A 23 18.24 -0.21 8.32
N ASP A 24 19.28 0.63 8.39
CA ASP A 24 19.29 1.94 7.75
C ASP A 24 20.05 1.95 6.41
N ALA A 25 20.38 0.77 5.88
CA ALA A 25 21.15 0.67 4.64
C ALA A 25 20.35 1.16 3.44
N SER A 26 21.06 1.81 2.51
CA SER A 26 20.53 2.27 1.25
C SER A 26 20.67 1.18 0.19
N HIS A 27 19.62 0.99 -0.62
CA HIS A 27 19.59 -0.02 -1.65
C HIS A 27 19.23 0.58 -3.01
N LYS A 28 19.88 0.08 -4.07
CA LYS A 28 19.65 0.55 -5.44
C LYS A 28 18.29 0.09 -5.96
N GLY A 29 17.73 0.90 -6.84
CA GLY A 29 16.45 0.57 -7.49
C GLY A 29 16.47 -0.76 -8.23
N ALA A 30 17.60 -1.11 -8.87
CA ALA A 30 17.74 -2.39 -9.57
C ALA A 30 17.57 -3.59 -8.63
N GLU A 31 18.16 -3.53 -7.44
CA GLU A 31 18.04 -4.57 -6.42
C GLU A 31 16.61 -4.67 -5.91
N LEU A 32 16.00 -3.52 -5.60
CA LEU A 32 14.63 -3.48 -5.11
C LEU A 32 13.61 -3.98 -6.15
N ALA A 33 13.87 -3.74 -7.42
CA ALA A 33 13.02 -4.25 -8.50
C ALA A 33 13.05 -5.79 -8.52
N GLU A 34 14.20 -6.39 -8.34
CA GLU A 34 14.34 -7.85 -8.24
C GLU A 34 13.58 -8.39 -7.02
N ILE A 35 13.76 -7.78 -5.87
CA ILE A 35 13.09 -8.16 -4.62
C ILE A 35 11.57 -8.07 -4.77
N ALA A 36 11.08 -7.01 -5.38
CA ALA A 36 9.66 -6.81 -5.61
C ALA A 36 9.07 -7.77 -6.65
N GLY A 37 9.88 -8.25 -7.58
CA GLY A 37 9.41 -9.06 -8.70
C GLY A 37 8.90 -8.23 -9.86
N THR A 38 9.46 -7.04 -10.06
CA THR A 38 9.09 -6.12 -11.14
C THR A 38 10.31 -5.66 -11.93
N THR A 39 10.11 -4.78 -12.90
CA THR A 39 11.19 -4.23 -13.72
C THR A 39 11.79 -2.98 -13.08
N ARG A 40 13.05 -2.71 -13.42
CA ARG A 40 13.73 -1.46 -13.02
C ARG A 40 12.98 -0.23 -13.53
N HIS A 41 12.35 -0.34 -14.68
CA HIS A 41 11.57 0.73 -15.29
C HIS A 41 10.29 1.03 -14.51
N TYR A 42 9.63 -0.01 -13.98
CA TYR A 42 8.38 0.15 -13.23
C TYR A 42 8.61 0.52 -11.76
N LEU A 43 9.75 0.16 -11.18
CA LEU A 43 10.03 0.39 -9.75
C LEU A 43 9.76 1.82 -9.28
N PRO A 44 10.12 2.88 -10.03
CA PRO A 44 9.79 4.26 -9.61
C PRO A 44 8.30 4.50 -9.35
N GLN A 45 7.41 3.79 -10.04
CA GLN A 45 5.97 3.88 -9.81
C GLN A 45 5.58 3.30 -8.46
N VAL A 46 6.30 2.30 -7.98
CA VAL A 46 6.11 1.70 -6.66
C VAL A 46 6.67 2.62 -5.57
N MET A 47 7.85 3.17 -5.79
CA MET A 47 8.57 3.96 -4.77
C MET A 47 8.03 5.38 -4.60
N ARG A 48 7.47 5.98 -5.64
CA ARG A 48 7.00 7.37 -5.59
C ARG A 48 6.03 7.67 -4.45
N PRO A 49 4.97 6.88 -4.24
CA PRO A 49 4.06 7.10 -3.10
C PRO A 49 4.74 6.94 -1.75
N LEU A 50 5.68 6.03 -1.64
CA LEU A 50 6.43 5.78 -0.40
C LEU A 50 7.36 6.94 -0.07
N VAL A 51 8.02 7.50 -1.07
CA VAL A 51 8.88 8.68 -0.90
C VAL A 51 8.03 9.90 -0.55
N ALA A 52 6.93 10.12 -1.27
CA ALA A 52 6.02 11.23 -1.03
C ALA A 52 5.42 11.23 0.38
N SER A 53 5.19 10.04 0.93
CA SER A 53 4.63 9.86 2.28
C SER A 53 5.69 9.84 3.39
N GLY A 54 6.97 9.96 3.04
CA GLY A 54 8.05 9.98 4.01
C GLY A 54 8.43 8.61 4.58
N TRP A 55 7.98 7.51 3.98
CA TRP A 55 8.31 6.16 4.44
C TRP A 55 9.68 5.70 3.95
N VAL A 56 10.11 6.24 2.82
CA VAL A 56 11.38 5.94 2.18
C VAL A 56 12.04 7.24 1.78
N GLU A 57 13.33 7.34 1.97
CA GLU A 57 14.16 8.43 1.44
C GLU A 57 14.88 7.97 0.19
N SER A 58 14.98 8.84 -0.80
CA SER A 58 15.66 8.59 -2.06
C SER A 58 16.84 9.54 -2.20
N GLU A 59 18.03 8.98 -2.45
CA GLU A 59 19.22 9.76 -2.75
C GLU A 59 19.73 9.41 -4.15
N PRO A 60 19.99 10.41 -5.01
CA PRO A 60 20.56 10.16 -6.33
C PRO A 60 22.06 9.86 -6.28
N GLY A 61 22.60 9.38 -7.38
CA GLY A 61 24.05 9.20 -7.57
C GLY A 61 24.56 7.78 -7.27
N PRO A 62 25.88 7.58 -7.44
CA PRO A 62 26.48 6.23 -7.35
C PRO A 62 26.39 5.60 -5.95
N THR A 63 26.38 6.41 -4.90
CA THR A 63 26.28 5.96 -3.51
C THR A 63 24.86 6.07 -2.97
N GLY A 64 23.92 6.59 -3.76
CA GLY A 64 22.54 6.77 -3.40
C GLY A 64 21.70 5.50 -3.54
N GLY A 65 20.41 5.65 -3.39
CA GLY A 65 19.42 4.59 -3.47
C GLY A 65 18.23 4.93 -2.59
N TYR A 66 17.54 3.91 -2.11
CA TYR A 66 16.39 4.05 -1.25
C TYR A 66 16.68 3.51 0.14
N ARG A 67 16.20 4.22 1.15
CA ARG A 67 16.41 3.89 2.56
C ARG A 67 15.10 4.02 3.32
N LEU A 68 14.83 3.08 4.21
CA LEU A 68 13.64 3.11 5.07
C LEU A 68 13.78 4.20 6.13
N THR A 69 12.66 4.87 6.43
CA THR A 69 12.58 5.85 7.53
C THR A 69 11.91 5.22 8.75
N PRO A 70 12.12 5.78 9.96
CA PRO A 70 11.43 5.28 11.16
C PRO A 70 9.90 5.30 11.08
N VAL A 71 9.32 6.23 10.32
CA VAL A 71 7.86 6.34 10.15
C VAL A 71 7.24 5.06 9.62
N ALA A 72 7.89 4.42 8.66
CA ALA A 72 7.38 3.19 8.06
C ALA A 72 7.30 2.02 9.05
N ARG A 73 8.15 2.01 10.06
CA ARG A 73 8.22 0.89 11.01
C ARG A 73 6.99 0.80 11.92
N SER A 74 6.30 1.90 12.17
CA SER A 74 5.10 1.95 13.00
C SER A 74 3.80 1.98 12.19
N ALA A 75 3.88 1.98 10.87
CA ALA A 75 2.74 2.09 9.99
C ALA A 75 1.95 0.78 9.91
N SER A 76 0.63 0.90 9.73
CA SER A 76 -0.26 -0.24 9.56
C SER A 76 -0.39 -0.64 8.08
N LEU A 77 -0.93 -1.84 7.84
CA LEU A 77 -1.30 -2.26 6.48
C LEU A 77 -2.35 -1.32 5.87
N TRP A 78 -3.26 -0.80 6.68
CA TRP A 78 -4.24 0.18 6.19
C TRP A 78 -3.55 1.45 5.70
N ASP A 79 -2.52 1.92 6.43
CA ASP A 79 -1.74 3.09 6.01
C ASP A 79 -1.07 2.83 4.66
N LEU A 80 -0.48 1.65 4.47
CA LEU A 80 0.16 1.28 3.21
C LEU A 80 -0.86 1.26 2.06
N VAL A 81 -1.98 0.60 2.28
CA VAL A 81 -3.07 0.52 1.28
C VAL A 81 -3.55 1.92 0.90
N SER A 82 -3.72 2.79 1.89
CA SER A 82 -4.18 4.17 1.67
C SER A 82 -3.21 5.01 0.84
N ILE A 83 -1.90 4.76 0.98
CA ILE A 83 -0.87 5.44 0.18
C ILE A 83 -0.81 4.89 -1.24
N MET A 84 -0.89 3.57 -1.39
CA MET A 84 -0.62 2.89 -2.66
C MET A 84 -1.84 2.81 -3.57
N GLU A 85 -3.03 2.68 -3.00
CA GLU A 85 -4.25 2.54 -3.76
C GLU A 85 -4.92 3.91 -3.93
N ARG A 86 -5.32 4.23 -5.17
CA ARG A 86 -6.00 5.49 -5.45
C ARG A 86 -7.38 5.53 -4.82
N THR A 87 -8.05 4.40 -4.79
CA THR A 87 -9.40 4.28 -4.30
C THR A 87 -9.54 2.96 -3.57
N VAL A 88 -9.41 3.01 -2.25
CA VAL A 88 -9.62 1.82 -1.40
C VAL A 88 -11.10 1.51 -1.32
N ASP A 89 -11.90 2.54 -1.13
CA ASP A 89 -13.35 2.46 -1.07
C ASP A 89 -13.96 3.68 -1.77
N ASP A 90 -14.58 3.45 -2.91
CA ASP A 90 -15.21 4.50 -3.70
C ASP A 90 -16.67 4.73 -3.35
N GLY A 91 -17.20 4.03 -2.32
CA GLY A 91 -18.59 4.17 -1.89
C GLY A 91 -19.63 3.53 -2.81
N ARG A 92 -19.19 2.82 -3.84
CA ARG A 92 -20.10 2.17 -4.78
C ARG A 92 -20.66 0.87 -4.22
N CYS A 93 -21.88 0.56 -4.60
CA CYS A 93 -22.54 -0.67 -4.22
C CYS A 93 -21.85 -1.88 -4.85
N VAL A 94 -21.60 -2.91 -4.05
CA VAL A 94 -20.98 -4.16 -4.53
C VAL A 94 -21.86 -4.90 -5.53
N LEU A 95 -23.17 -4.72 -5.42
CA LEU A 95 -24.16 -5.41 -6.26
C LEU A 95 -24.41 -4.69 -7.59
N THR A 96 -24.64 -3.37 -7.52
CA THR A 96 -25.06 -2.58 -8.69
C THR A 96 -23.95 -1.77 -9.33
N GLY A 97 -22.85 -1.52 -8.60
CA GLY A 97 -21.78 -0.62 -9.06
C GLY A 97 -22.14 0.84 -9.00
N GLU A 98 -23.35 1.18 -8.58
CA GLU A 98 -23.83 2.56 -8.44
C GLU A 98 -23.63 3.08 -7.03
N TRP A 99 -23.78 4.39 -6.85
CA TRP A 99 -23.74 5.00 -5.54
C TRP A 99 -24.88 4.49 -4.67
N CYS A 100 -24.52 4.06 -3.47
CA CYS A 100 -25.45 3.48 -2.50
C CYS A 100 -25.16 4.11 -1.13
N ASN A 101 -26.21 4.52 -0.42
CA ASN A 101 -26.11 5.08 0.92
C ASN A 101 -27.23 4.51 1.82
N ASP A 102 -27.25 4.94 3.08
CA ASP A 102 -28.24 4.43 4.06
C ASP A 102 -29.69 4.77 3.67
N ASP A 103 -29.90 5.85 2.91
CA ASP A 103 -31.24 6.27 2.45
C ASP A 103 -31.71 5.50 1.21
N ARG A 104 -30.75 5.09 0.37
CA ARG A 104 -30.99 4.34 -0.86
C ARG A 104 -30.20 3.05 -0.85
N SER A 105 -30.47 2.22 0.13
CA SER A 105 -29.75 0.98 0.33
C SER A 105 -30.32 -0.15 -0.50
N CYS A 106 -29.44 -0.96 -1.11
CA CYS A 106 -29.80 -2.24 -1.72
C CYS A 106 -29.89 -3.32 -0.64
N SER A 107 -30.34 -4.52 -1.04
CA SER A 107 -30.51 -5.64 -0.12
C SER A 107 -29.25 -6.09 0.61
N VAL A 108 -28.05 -5.81 0.06
CA VAL A 108 -26.76 -6.19 0.66
C VAL A 108 -25.98 -5.02 1.26
N HIS A 109 -26.53 -3.82 1.25
CA HIS A 109 -25.84 -2.62 1.70
C HIS A 109 -25.29 -2.74 3.13
N ARG A 110 -26.12 -3.20 4.05
CA ARG A 110 -25.74 -3.32 5.47
C ARG A 110 -24.62 -4.34 5.66
N ALA A 111 -24.75 -5.51 5.02
CA ALA A 111 -23.74 -6.55 5.10
C ALA A 111 -22.40 -6.08 4.49
N TRP A 112 -22.47 -5.39 3.37
CA TRP A 112 -21.31 -4.84 2.69
C TRP A 112 -20.59 -3.78 3.54
N LYS A 113 -21.34 -2.85 4.13
CA LYS A 113 -20.81 -1.83 5.03
C LYS A 113 -20.10 -2.45 6.23
N LYS A 114 -20.69 -3.49 6.81
CA LYS A 114 -20.10 -4.23 7.93
C LYS A 114 -18.81 -4.96 7.51
N ALA A 115 -18.82 -5.61 6.36
CA ALA A 115 -17.65 -6.32 5.83
C ALA A 115 -16.47 -5.36 5.58
N ARG A 116 -16.73 -4.20 4.99
CA ARG A 116 -15.71 -3.15 4.79
C ARG A 116 -15.11 -2.70 6.11
N ALA A 117 -15.95 -2.37 7.09
CA ALA A 117 -15.51 -1.91 8.40
C ALA A 117 -14.65 -2.98 9.10
N THR A 118 -15.03 -4.25 9.00
CA THR A 118 -14.28 -5.36 9.57
C THR A 118 -12.90 -5.50 8.94
N LEU A 119 -12.84 -5.48 7.61
CA LEU A 119 -11.58 -5.58 6.87
C LEU A 119 -10.66 -4.39 7.20
N GLN A 120 -11.19 -3.18 7.19
CA GLN A 120 -10.41 -1.98 7.52
C GLN A 120 -9.85 -2.06 8.93
N ALA A 121 -10.64 -2.52 9.91
CA ALA A 121 -10.19 -2.68 11.28
C ALA A 121 -9.03 -3.68 11.39
N GLU A 122 -9.09 -4.80 10.67
CA GLU A 122 -8.00 -5.79 10.66
C GLU A 122 -6.74 -5.21 10.02
N LEU A 123 -6.85 -4.57 8.85
CA LEU A 123 -5.72 -3.94 8.18
C LEU A 123 -5.08 -2.85 9.03
N THR A 124 -5.86 -2.17 9.87
CA THR A 124 -5.35 -1.13 10.77
C THR A 124 -4.55 -1.73 11.93
N ARG A 125 -4.88 -2.94 12.36
CA ARG A 125 -4.16 -3.63 13.44
C ARG A 125 -2.87 -4.30 12.98
N GLU A 126 -2.79 -4.70 11.73
CA GLU A 126 -1.60 -5.35 11.18
C GLU A 126 -0.53 -4.34 10.77
N HIS A 127 0.73 -4.68 10.99
CA HIS A 127 1.84 -3.84 10.55
C HIS A 127 2.07 -3.97 9.04
N ALA A 128 2.44 -2.85 8.41
CA ALA A 128 2.81 -2.83 6.99
C ALA A 128 4.07 -3.66 6.73
N ILE A 129 4.98 -3.66 7.69
CA ILE A 129 6.24 -4.42 7.66
C ILE A 129 6.10 -5.62 8.58
N VAL A 130 6.28 -6.76 8.00
CA VAL A 130 6.18 -8.04 8.72
C VAL A 130 7.55 -8.63 9.00
#